data_72faa34db13b0bbb890e58f67ce7cb79
#
_entry.id   72faa34db13b0bbb890e58f67ce7cb79
#
_cell.length_a   1.000
_cell.length_b   1.000
_cell.length_c   1.000
_cell.angle_alpha   90.00
_cell.angle_beta   90.00
_cell.angle_gamma   90.00
#
_symmetry.space_group_name_H-M   'P 1'
#
loop_
_entity.id
_entity.type
_entity.pdbx_description
1 polymer ?
#
loop_
_entity_poly.entity_id
_entity_poly.type
_entity_poly.pdbx_seq_one_letter_code
_entity_poly.pdbx_strand_id
1 'polypeptide(L)'
;IKVGTPDREQYIANYITTLERLGQAGIHVVCYNFMPVFDWTRSDLAKERPDGSTVLAYSQKEIDKINPENMFQTMGEKSNGFELPGWEPERMARIKELFDMYKDVDEDRLFNNLVYFLKAIQPVCEKYDIKMAIHPDDPAWPVFGLARIITGKEKLLKLRSEERRVG
;
A
#
# COMPACT_ATOMS: atom_id res chain seq x y z
N ILE A 1 -5.55 10.30 1.12
CA ILE A 1 -5.55 10.11 -0.35
C ILE A 1 -6.28 8.82 -0.71
N LYS A 2 -5.85 7.65 -0.22
CA LYS A 2 -6.38 6.32 -0.59
C LYS A 2 -7.89 6.17 -0.36
N VAL A 3 -8.44 6.72 0.73
CA VAL A 3 -9.88 6.69 1.06
C VAL A 3 -10.68 7.73 0.27
N GLY A 4 -10.05 8.80 -0.19
CA GLY A 4 -10.70 9.91 -0.89
C GLY A 4 -11.43 10.88 0.04
N THR A 5 -10.93 11.07 1.26
CA THR A 5 -11.44 12.05 2.23
C THR A 5 -11.26 13.49 1.74
N PRO A 6 -12.07 14.46 2.24
CA PRO A 6 -11.98 15.86 1.79
C PRO A 6 -10.61 16.51 1.99
N ASP A 7 -9.85 16.08 2.99
CA ASP A 7 -8.51 16.57 3.31
C ASP A 7 -7.40 15.99 2.40
N ARG A 8 -7.74 15.11 1.46
CA ARG A 8 -6.78 14.51 0.52
C ARG A 8 -5.97 15.55 -0.26
N GLU A 9 -6.56 16.71 -0.55
CA GLU A 9 -5.89 17.79 -1.29
C GLU A 9 -4.66 18.31 -0.54
N GLN A 10 -4.75 18.45 0.78
CA GLN A 10 -3.61 18.85 1.59
C GLN A 10 -2.49 17.80 1.56
N TYR A 11 -2.85 16.51 1.62
CA TYR A 11 -1.85 15.44 1.53
C TYR A 11 -1.21 15.37 0.13
N ILE A 12 -1.98 15.62 -0.93
CA ILE A 12 -1.46 15.71 -2.30
C ILE A 12 -0.51 16.89 -2.44
N ALA A 13 -0.85 18.06 -1.92
CA ALA A 13 0.02 19.23 -1.92
C ALA A 13 1.34 18.98 -1.19
N ASN A 14 1.30 18.31 -0.03
CA ASN A 14 2.50 17.88 0.68
C ASN A 14 3.35 16.91 -0.14
N TYR A 15 2.69 15.98 -0.84
CA TYR A 15 3.39 15.01 -1.70
C TYR A 15 4.05 15.70 -2.90
N ILE A 16 3.38 16.65 -3.54
CA ILE A 16 3.93 17.50 -4.61
C ILE A 16 5.19 18.21 -4.12
N THR A 17 5.14 18.85 -2.95
CA THR A 17 6.31 19.49 -2.34
C THR A 17 7.48 18.50 -2.13
N THR A 18 7.16 17.26 -1.75
CA THR A 18 8.19 16.21 -1.61
C THR A 18 8.80 15.86 -2.96
N LEU A 19 7.99 15.67 -4.00
CA LEU A 19 8.47 15.39 -5.36
C LEU A 19 9.34 16.53 -5.91
N GLU A 20 8.98 17.79 -5.67
CA GLU A 20 9.81 18.94 -6.05
C GLU A 20 11.21 18.88 -5.41
N ARG A 21 11.27 18.57 -4.11
CA ARG A 21 12.54 18.43 -3.39
C ARG A 21 13.38 17.26 -3.90
N LEU A 22 12.74 16.13 -4.20
CA LEU A 22 13.39 14.97 -4.80
C LEU A 22 13.94 15.29 -6.20
N GLY A 23 13.14 15.95 -7.03
CA GLY A 23 13.59 16.39 -8.36
C GLY A 23 14.75 17.38 -8.32
N GLN A 24 14.71 18.35 -7.39
CA GLN A 24 15.84 19.27 -7.15
C GLN A 24 17.11 18.56 -6.68
N ALA A 25 16.95 17.44 -5.97
CA ALA A 25 18.08 16.57 -5.55
C ALA A 25 18.54 15.59 -6.63
N GLY A 26 17.97 15.62 -7.84
CA GLY A 26 18.32 14.73 -8.95
C GLY A 26 17.79 13.30 -8.81
N ILE A 27 16.72 13.09 -8.03
CA ILE A 27 16.08 11.78 -7.88
C ILE A 27 14.94 11.68 -8.89
N HIS A 28 15.09 10.78 -9.87
CA HIS A 28 14.19 10.64 -11.01
C HIS A 28 13.28 9.41 -10.96
N VAL A 29 13.36 8.57 -9.92
CA VAL A 29 12.49 7.42 -9.73
C VAL A 29 11.99 7.38 -8.30
N VAL A 30 10.66 7.33 -8.14
CA VAL A 30 9.99 7.22 -6.83
C VAL A 30 9.14 5.97 -6.81
N CYS A 31 9.54 5.00 -5.99
CA CYS A 31 8.74 3.80 -5.74
C CYS A 31 7.65 4.10 -4.71
N TYR A 32 6.44 3.63 -4.97
CA TYR A 32 5.30 3.81 -4.07
C TYR A 32 4.36 2.60 -4.13
N ASN A 33 3.51 2.46 -3.13
CA ASN A 33 2.40 1.52 -3.15
C ASN A 33 1.07 2.24 -2.88
N PHE A 34 -0.05 1.56 -3.17
CA PHE A 34 -1.39 2.11 -2.88
C PHE A 34 -2.25 1.14 -2.07
N MET A 35 -1.63 0.25 -1.33
CA MET A 35 -2.27 -0.77 -0.51
C MET A 35 -3.00 -0.14 0.69
N PRO A 36 -4.29 -0.47 0.93
CA PRO A 36 -5.03 -0.01 2.10
C PRO A 36 -4.48 -0.60 3.40
N VAL A 37 -4.36 0.21 4.42
CA VAL A 37 -3.98 -0.09 5.80
C VAL A 37 -2.61 -0.78 5.92
N PHE A 38 -2.49 -1.99 5.39
CA PHE A 38 -1.27 -2.79 5.41
C PHE A 38 -0.57 -2.73 4.06
N ASP A 39 0.75 -2.62 4.07
CA ASP A 39 1.57 -2.80 2.89
C ASP A 39 1.62 -4.30 2.53
N TRP A 40 2.79 -4.88 2.34
CA TRP A 40 2.88 -6.32 2.16
C TRP A 40 2.54 -7.07 3.46
N THR A 41 1.84 -8.20 3.35
CA THR A 41 1.32 -8.96 4.50
C THR A 41 1.93 -10.36 4.52
N ARG A 42 2.35 -10.81 5.70
CA ARG A 42 2.84 -12.18 5.93
C ARG A 42 2.15 -12.79 7.14
N SER A 43 2.02 -14.10 7.13
CA SER A 43 1.49 -14.87 8.27
C SER A 43 2.59 -15.37 9.20
N ASP A 44 3.84 -15.36 8.72
CA ASP A 44 5.01 -15.84 9.45
C ASP A 44 6.25 -15.10 8.94
N LEU A 45 6.99 -14.45 9.83
CA LEU A 45 8.17 -13.67 9.49
C LEU A 45 9.48 -14.47 9.60
N ALA A 46 9.43 -15.65 10.17
CA ALA A 46 10.63 -16.46 10.45
C ALA A 46 10.35 -17.96 10.25
N LYS A 47 9.59 -18.31 9.22
CA LYS A 47 9.29 -19.72 8.93
C LYS A 47 10.59 -20.48 8.64
N GLU A 48 10.87 -21.49 9.45
CA GLU A 48 12.04 -22.33 9.26
C GLU A 48 11.95 -23.18 8.00
N ARG A 49 13.07 -23.33 7.33
CA ARG A 49 13.28 -24.22 6.19
C ARG A 49 14.08 -25.45 6.64
N PRO A 50 14.07 -26.56 5.85
CA PRO A 50 14.81 -27.78 6.17
C PRO A 50 16.33 -27.59 6.33
N ASP A 51 16.90 -26.53 5.75
CA ASP A 51 18.32 -26.19 5.85
C ASP A 51 18.66 -25.31 7.08
N GLY A 52 17.67 -25.02 7.95
CA GLY A 52 17.83 -24.19 9.15
C GLY A 52 17.75 -22.68 8.87
N SER A 53 17.60 -22.25 7.62
CA SER A 53 17.37 -20.84 7.29
C SER A 53 15.91 -20.45 7.58
N THR A 54 15.64 -19.15 7.70
CA THR A 54 14.28 -18.62 7.85
C THR A 54 13.86 -17.80 6.65
N VAL A 55 12.55 -17.79 6.36
CA VAL A 55 11.96 -17.02 5.28
C VAL A 55 10.65 -16.39 5.70
N LEU A 56 10.30 -15.28 5.04
CA LEU A 56 8.96 -14.71 5.11
C LEU A 56 7.97 -15.65 4.40
N ALA A 57 6.86 -15.96 5.03
CA ALA A 57 5.84 -16.84 4.45
C ALA A 57 4.43 -16.25 4.56
N TYR A 58 3.60 -16.55 3.56
CA TYR A 58 2.18 -16.26 3.57
C TYR A 58 1.38 -17.56 3.52
N SER A 59 0.39 -17.67 4.39
CA SER A 59 -0.60 -18.74 4.38
C SER A 59 -1.99 -18.16 4.58
N GLN A 60 -2.86 -18.29 3.60
CA GLN A 60 -4.25 -17.83 3.69
C GLN A 60 -4.93 -18.45 4.90
N LYS A 61 -4.73 -19.75 5.13
CA LYS A 61 -5.30 -20.48 6.27
C LYS A 61 -4.90 -19.88 7.63
N GLU A 62 -3.69 -19.35 7.75
CA GLU A 62 -3.24 -18.69 8.97
C GLU A 62 -3.78 -17.28 9.07
N ILE A 63 -3.84 -16.55 7.95
CA ILE A 63 -4.44 -15.21 7.88
C ILE A 63 -5.93 -15.25 8.24
N ASP A 64 -6.67 -16.25 7.76
CA ASP A 64 -8.11 -16.40 8.04
C ASP A 64 -8.44 -16.65 9.52
N LYS A 65 -7.45 -17.10 10.30
CA LYS A 65 -7.59 -17.28 11.76
C LYS A 65 -7.36 -15.98 12.53
N ILE A 66 -6.79 -14.97 11.89
CA ILE A 66 -6.45 -13.71 12.54
C ILE A 66 -7.68 -12.82 12.57
N ASN A 67 -8.15 -12.50 13.77
CA ASN A 67 -9.09 -11.40 13.94
C ASN A 67 -8.32 -10.07 13.83
N PRO A 68 -8.66 -9.20 12.86
CA PRO A 68 -7.99 -7.90 12.70
C PRO A 68 -7.97 -7.06 13.99
N GLU A 69 -9.00 -7.14 14.82
CA GLU A 69 -9.07 -6.39 16.08
C GLU A 69 -8.06 -6.88 17.13
N ASN A 70 -7.62 -8.14 17.06
CA ASN A 70 -6.69 -8.77 17.99
C ASN A 70 -5.31 -9.06 17.36
N MET A 71 -5.06 -8.54 16.18
CA MET A 71 -3.86 -8.78 15.39
C MET A 71 -2.56 -8.54 16.14
N PHE A 72 -2.53 -7.47 16.93
CA PHE A 72 -1.35 -7.04 17.67
C PHE A 72 -0.81 -8.13 18.62
N GLN A 73 -1.71 -8.85 19.30
CA GLN A 73 -1.33 -9.92 20.22
C GLN A 73 -0.79 -11.16 19.48
N THR A 74 -1.40 -11.50 18.35
CA THR A 74 -1.07 -12.73 17.61
C THR A 74 0.21 -12.61 16.79
N MET A 75 0.50 -11.43 16.24
CA MET A 75 1.66 -11.23 15.37
C MET A 75 2.94 -10.93 16.15
N GLY A 76 2.85 -10.32 17.33
CA GLY A 76 4.00 -10.07 18.20
C GLY A 76 4.76 -11.34 18.57
N GLU A 77 4.05 -12.44 18.78
CA GLU A 77 4.64 -13.76 19.11
C GLU A 77 5.36 -14.43 17.93
N LYS A 78 4.96 -14.12 16.69
CA LYS A 78 5.49 -14.72 15.45
C LYS A 78 6.47 -13.83 14.69
N SER A 79 6.72 -12.64 15.19
CA SER A 79 7.54 -11.66 14.47
C SER A 79 9.03 -11.82 14.68
N ASN A 80 9.45 -12.61 15.67
CA ASN A 80 10.86 -12.76 16.06
C ASN A 80 11.60 -11.40 16.22
N GLY A 81 10.88 -10.38 16.69
CA GLY A 81 11.39 -9.03 16.88
C GLY A 81 11.42 -8.15 15.62
N PHE A 82 10.91 -8.62 14.49
CA PHE A 82 10.75 -7.81 13.28
C PHE A 82 9.41 -7.06 13.29
N GLU A 83 9.43 -5.82 12.85
CA GLU A 83 8.23 -5.03 12.57
C GLU A 83 7.97 -4.96 11.07
N LEU A 84 6.74 -5.20 10.67
CA LEU A 84 6.31 -5.04 9.28
C LEU A 84 5.83 -3.60 9.04
N PRO A 85 6.12 -3.01 7.87
CA PRO A 85 5.52 -1.74 7.48
C PRO A 85 3.99 -1.80 7.52
N GLY A 86 3.38 -0.85 8.20
CA GLY A 86 1.94 -0.80 8.42
C GLY A 86 1.46 -1.55 9.67
N TRP A 87 2.38 -2.19 10.42
CA TRP A 87 2.09 -2.96 11.63
C TRP A 87 2.69 -2.32 12.89
N GLU A 88 3.07 -1.06 12.81
CA GLU A 88 3.61 -0.31 13.94
C GLU A 88 2.60 -0.27 15.11
N PRO A 89 3.04 -0.35 16.37
CA PRO A 89 2.18 -0.41 17.56
C PRO A 89 1.13 0.72 17.62
N GLU A 90 1.52 1.93 17.28
CA GLU A 90 0.64 3.11 17.27
C GLU A 90 -0.47 2.98 16.23
N ARG A 91 -0.16 2.37 15.10
CA ARG A 91 -1.10 2.12 14.02
C ARG A 91 -2.06 1.00 14.37
N MET A 92 -1.56 -0.05 15.02
CA MET A 92 -2.39 -1.15 15.50
C MET A 92 -3.39 -0.71 16.58
N ALA A 93 -3.02 0.23 17.45
CA ALA A 93 -3.95 0.80 18.43
C ALA A 93 -5.17 1.49 17.78
N ARG A 94 -5.04 1.94 16.53
CA ARG A 94 -6.09 2.59 15.73
C ARG A 94 -6.68 1.69 14.64
N ILE A 95 -6.42 0.39 14.70
CA ILE A 95 -6.77 -0.54 13.61
C ILE A 95 -8.26 -0.51 13.27
N LYS A 96 -9.14 -0.46 14.29
CA LYS A 96 -10.58 -0.41 14.11
C LYS A 96 -11.01 0.85 13.36
N GLU A 97 -10.49 2.01 13.75
CA GLU A 97 -10.74 3.28 13.06
C GLU A 97 -10.29 3.21 11.60
N LEU A 98 -9.11 2.63 11.33
CA LEU A 98 -8.60 2.44 9.98
C LEU A 98 -9.52 1.54 9.14
N PHE A 99 -10.00 0.43 9.68
CA PHE A 99 -10.95 -0.45 8.97
C PHE A 99 -12.27 0.27 8.70
N ASP A 100 -12.81 1.01 9.68
CA ASP A 100 -14.03 1.80 9.51
C ASP A 100 -13.91 2.83 8.38
N MET A 101 -12.73 3.45 8.22
CA MET A 101 -12.47 4.38 7.12
C MET A 101 -12.53 3.72 5.74
N TYR A 102 -12.17 2.43 5.64
CA TYR A 102 -12.12 1.69 4.37
C TYR A 102 -13.36 0.85 4.08
N LYS A 103 -14.34 0.75 4.98
CA LYS A 103 -15.52 -0.13 4.84
C LYS A 103 -16.29 0.06 3.53
N ASP A 104 -16.33 1.30 3.02
CA ASP A 104 -17.03 1.66 1.78
C ASP A 104 -16.05 1.88 0.61
N VAL A 105 -14.79 1.47 0.74
CA VAL A 105 -13.76 1.62 -0.29
C VAL A 105 -13.53 0.28 -0.98
N ASP A 106 -14.30 0.02 -2.03
CA ASP A 106 -14.13 -1.12 -2.91
C ASP A 106 -12.93 -0.93 -3.88
N GLU A 107 -12.72 -1.92 -4.74
CA GLU A 107 -11.65 -1.91 -5.73
C GLU A 107 -11.75 -0.72 -6.70
N ASP A 108 -12.94 -0.44 -7.21
CA ASP A 108 -13.13 0.63 -8.19
C ASP A 108 -12.92 2.01 -7.56
N ARG A 109 -13.43 2.23 -6.36
CA ARG A 109 -13.21 3.48 -5.62
C ARG A 109 -11.73 3.67 -5.29
N LEU A 110 -11.05 2.63 -4.83
CA LEU A 110 -9.61 2.68 -4.55
C LEU A 110 -8.81 2.98 -5.81
N PHE A 111 -9.14 2.33 -6.94
CA PHE A 111 -8.50 2.57 -8.23
C PHE A 111 -8.73 4.00 -8.72
N ASN A 112 -9.95 4.52 -8.63
CA ASN A 112 -10.27 5.89 -9.01
C ASN A 112 -9.52 6.92 -8.13
N ASN A 113 -9.34 6.64 -6.85
CA ASN A 113 -8.53 7.48 -5.96
C ASN A 113 -7.04 7.45 -6.33
N LEU A 114 -6.52 6.31 -6.79
CA LEU A 114 -5.16 6.23 -7.34
C LEU A 114 -5.03 7.08 -8.61
N VAL A 115 -5.95 6.93 -9.56
CA VAL A 115 -5.94 7.71 -10.81
C VAL A 115 -6.01 9.22 -10.52
N TYR A 116 -6.89 9.62 -9.58
CA TYR A 116 -6.98 11.01 -9.14
C TYR A 116 -5.64 11.53 -8.59
N PHE A 117 -5.01 10.77 -7.70
CA PHE A 117 -3.71 11.12 -7.13
C PHE A 117 -2.63 11.26 -8.21
N LEU A 118 -2.52 10.30 -9.13
CA LEU A 118 -1.50 10.33 -10.19
C LEU A 118 -1.69 11.53 -11.12
N LYS A 119 -2.93 11.85 -11.50
CA LYS A 119 -3.25 13.06 -12.30
C LYS A 119 -2.83 14.34 -11.58
N ALA A 120 -3.06 14.43 -10.28
CA ALA A 120 -2.73 15.62 -9.52
C ALA A 120 -1.21 15.86 -9.39
N ILE A 121 -0.41 14.78 -9.33
CA ILE A 121 1.06 14.90 -9.23
C ILE A 121 1.79 14.90 -10.58
N GLN A 122 1.09 14.59 -11.68
CA GLN A 122 1.69 14.51 -13.02
C GLN A 122 2.48 15.79 -13.39
N PRO A 123 1.98 17.03 -13.21
CA PRO A 123 2.72 18.21 -13.62
C PRO A 123 4.09 18.36 -12.94
N VAL A 124 4.21 17.98 -11.67
CA VAL A 124 5.50 18.03 -10.97
C VAL A 124 6.42 16.90 -11.42
N CYS A 125 5.87 15.72 -11.71
CA CYS A 125 6.64 14.60 -12.26
C CYS A 125 7.23 14.95 -13.63
N GLU A 126 6.45 15.56 -14.51
CA GLU A 126 6.92 16.03 -15.83
C GLU A 126 7.99 17.12 -15.69
N LYS A 127 7.76 18.12 -14.85
CA LYS A 127 8.70 19.21 -14.61
C LYS A 127 10.10 18.75 -14.20
N TYR A 128 10.19 17.69 -13.40
CA TYR A 128 11.45 17.18 -12.85
C TYR A 128 11.90 15.84 -13.44
N ASP A 129 11.23 15.35 -14.50
CA ASP A 129 11.46 14.03 -15.11
C ASP A 129 11.43 12.88 -14.09
N ILE A 130 10.47 12.91 -13.17
CA ILE A 130 10.29 11.87 -12.16
C ILE A 130 9.38 10.76 -12.71
N LYS A 131 9.83 9.51 -12.62
CA LYS A 131 9.05 8.32 -12.95
C LYS A 131 8.47 7.71 -11.68
N MET A 132 7.14 7.62 -11.62
CA MET A 132 6.44 6.95 -10.52
C MET A 132 6.40 5.45 -10.77
N ALA A 133 7.03 4.66 -9.90
CA ALA A 133 7.10 3.21 -9.99
C ALA A 133 6.19 2.56 -8.94
N ILE A 134 5.01 2.07 -9.36
CA ILE A 134 4.08 1.43 -8.43
C ILE A 134 4.57 0.02 -8.08
N HIS A 135 4.65 -0.25 -6.77
CA HIS A 135 4.84 -1.60 -6.26
C HIS A 135 3.51 -2.37 -6.39
N PRO A 136 3.48 -3.56 -7.02
CA PRO A 136 2.29 -4.40 -7.07
C PRO A 136 1.78 -4.74 -5.66
N ASP A 137 0.49 -5.03 -5.55
CA ASP A 137 -0.08 -5.43 -4.27
C ASP A 137 0.48 -6.78 -3.82
N ASP A 138 0.84 -6.88 -2.55
CA ASP A 138 1.37 -8.08 -1.94
C ASP A 138 0.66 -8.35 -0.59
N PRO A 139 -0.15 -9.41 -0.51
CA PRO A 139 -0.50 -10.35 -1.58
C PRO A 139 -1.39 -9.72 -2.65
N ALA A 140 -1.41 -10.35 -3.84
CA ALA A 140 -2.18 -9.92 -5.00
C ALA A 140 -3.68 -10.32 -4.90
N TRP A 141 -4.27 -10.21 -3.72
CA TRP A 141 -5.69 -10.48 -3.42
C TRP A 141 -6.10 -9.73 -2.15
N PRO A 142 -7.41 -9.50 -1.93
CA PRO A 142 -7.91 -8.84 -0.73
C PRO A 142 -7.49 -9.55 0.55
N VAL A 143 -7.13 -8.76 1.57
CA VAL A 143 -6.75 -9.25 2.90
C VAL A 143 -7.60 -8.52 3.93
N PHE A 144 -8.23 -9.26 4.85
CA PHE A 144 -9.12 -8.72 5.88
C PHE A 144 -10.26 -7.84 5.32
N GLY A 145 -10.75 -8.16 4.10
CA GLY A 145 -11.79 -7.37 3.44
C GLY A 145 -11.32 -6.07 2.79
N LEU A 146 -10.03 -5.73 2.91
CA LEU A 146 -9.43 -4.54 2.27
C LEU A 146 -9.16 -4.82 0.79
N ALA A 147 -9.61 -3.92 -0.08
CA ALA A 147 -9.43 -4.06 -1.53
C ALA A 147 -7.94 -4.02 -1.94
N ARG A 148 -7.62 -4.70 -3.04
CA ARG A 148 -6.33 -4.64 -3.74
C ARG A 148 -6.56 -4.33 -5.20
N ILE A 149 -5.74 -3.49 -5.82
CA ILE A 149 -5.98 -2.94 -7.15
C ILE A 149 -4.88 -3.26 -8.18
N ILE A 150 -3.65 -3.54 -7.74
CA ILE A 150 -2.54 -3.90 -8.62
C ILE A 150 -2.21 -5.38 -8.43
N THR A 151 -3.16 -6.22 -8.81
CA THR A 151 -3.17 -7.65 -8.51
C THR A 151 -2.72 -8.54 -9.68
N GLY A 152 -2.39 -7.94 -10.83
CA GLY A 152 -1.96 -8.70 -11.99
C GLY A 152 -1.80 -7.84 -13.24
N LYS A 153 -1.43 -8.50 -14.34
CA LYS A 153 -1.13 -7.86 -15.63
C LYS A 153 -2.25 -6.94 -16.13
N GLU A 154 -3.50 -7.39 -16.07
CA GLU A 154 -4.64 -6.63 -16.59
C GLU A 154 -4.84 -5.32 -15.82
N LYS A 155 -4.69 -5.36 -14.51
CA LYS A 155 -4.79 -4.17 -13.64
C LYS A 155 -3.66 -3.19 -13.90
N LEU A 156 -2.44 -3.67 -14.10
CA LEU A 156 -1.32 -2.83 -14.52
C LEU A 156 -1.56 -2.19 -15.88
N LEU A 157 -2.09 -2.93 -16.86
CA LEU A 157 -2.43 -2.39 -18.17
C LEU A 157 -3.57 -1.35 -18.09
N LYS A 158 -4.58 -1.59 -17.24
CA LYS A 158 -5.64 -0.61 -16.95
C LYS A 158 -5.04 0.70 -16.42
N LEU A 159 -4.17 0.63 -15.40
CA LEU A 159 -3.52 1.81 -14.83
C LEU A 159 -2.71 2.56 -15.90
N ARG A 160 -1.87 1.85 -16.65
CA ARG A 160 -1.05 2.46 -17.73
C ARG A 160 -1.91 3.11 -18.82
N SER A 161 -3.11 2.59 -19.10
CA SER A 161 -4.02 3.21 -20.06
C SER A 161 -4.58 4.53 -19.55
N GLU A 162 -4.82 4.65 -18.24
CA GLU A 162 -5.27 5.90 -17.61
C GLU A 162 -4.15 6.95 -17.58
N GLU A 163 -2.92 6.55 -17.29
CA GLU A 163 -1.75 7.43 -17.35
C GLU A 163 -1.56 8.03 -18.76
N ARG A 164 -1.75 7.24 -19.82
CA ARG A 164 -1.62 7.70 -21.21
C ARG A 164 -2.75 8.60 -21.68
N ARG A 165 -3.94 8.56 -21.07
CA ARG A 165 -5.08 9.42 -21.41
C ARG A 165 -4.93 10.84 -20.91
N VAL A 166 -3.95 11.09 -20.07
CA VAL A 166 -3.70 12.35 -19.39
C VAL A 166 -2.48 13.09 -19.95
N GLY A 167 -1.66 12.40 -20.77
CA GLY A 167 -0.48 12.96 -21.47
C GLY A 167 -0.76 13.35 -22.90
#